data_3ac7e6b78c289d39dde635ae6095a345
#
_entry.id   3ac7e6b78c289d39dde635ae6095a345
#
_cell.length_a   1.000
_cell.length_b   1.000
_cell.length_c   1.000
_cell.angle_alpha   90.00
_cell.angle_beta   90.00
_cell.angle_gamma   90.00
#
_symmetry.space_group_name_H-M   'P 1'
#
loop_
_entity.id
_entity.type
_entity.pdbx_description
1 polymer ?
#
loop_
_entity_poly.entity_id
_entity_poly.type
_entity_poly.pdbx_seq_one_letter_code
_entity_poly.pdbx_strand_id
1 'polypeptide(L)'
;TDTTAPAKPVVDTDLTGKAGTKTPVEVSAEPGSTVALYDKDGNKIGEATADENGKATITPTVDIPEGNVTAKATDPAGNTSDASDPAKATDTTAPAKPVVDTDLTGKAGTKTPVEVSAEPGSTVALYDKDGNKIGEGTADTNGKATITPTVDIPEGNVTVKATDPAGNTSD
;
A
#
# COMPACT_ATOMS: atom_id res chain seq x y z
N THR A 1 16.21 -41.30 -4.78
CA THR A 1 15.13 -40.39 -4.39
C THR A 1 15.73 -39.17 -3.70
N ASP A 2 15.43 -37.97 -4.21
CA ASP A 2 15.92 -36.74 -3.62
C ASP A 2 15.02 -36.33 -2.44
N THR A 3 15.59 -36.26 -1.23
CA THR A 3 14.89 -35.85 -0.04
C THR A 3 15.45 -34.58 0.58
N THR A 4 16.37 -33.92 -0.15
CA THR A 4 17.04 -32.71 0.35
C THR A 4 16.29 -31.47 -0.13
N ALA A 5 15.81 -30.66 0.83
CA ALA A 5 15.14 -29.40 0.50
C ALA A 5 16.15 -28.39 -0.04
N PRO A 6 15.71 -27.50 -0.94
CA PRO A 6 16.57 -26.40 -1.40
C PRO A 6 16.97 -25.49 -0.25
N ALA A 7 18.08 -24.80 -0.44
CA ALA A 7 18.45 -23.75 0.51
C ALA A 7 17.40 -22.65 0.50
N LYS A 8 17.29 -21.97 1.63
CA LYS A 8 16.41 -20.82 1.81
C LYS A 8 16.70 -19.77 0.73
N PRO A 9 15.69 -19.32 -0.05
CA PRO A 9 15.94 -18.31 -1.07
C PRO A 9 16.20 -16.93 -0.47
N VAL A 10 16.62 -15.99 -1.31
CA VAL A 10 16.90 -14.60 -0.90
C VAL A 10 16.12 -13.69 -1.82
N VAL A 11 15.31 -12.79 -1.24
CA VAL A 11 14.62 -11.75 -2.01
C VAL A 11 15.65 -10.64 -2.24
N ASP A 12 16.04 -10.43 -3.49
CA ASP A 12 17.10 -9.48 -3.85
C ASP A 12 16.58 -8.06 -4.07
N THR A 13 15.32 -7.92 -4.47
CA THR A 13 14.71 -6.61 -4.75
C THR A 13 14.37 -5.90 -3.45
N ASP A 14 14.75 -4.62 -3.36
CA ASP A 14 14.33 -3.76 -2.25
C ASP A 14 12.87 -3.36 -2.50
N LEU A 15 11.98 -3.76 -1.59
CA LEU A 15 10.55 -3.52 -1.74
C LEU A 15 10.07 -2.23 -1.06
N THR A 16 10.99 -1.40 -0.59
CA THR A 16 10.65 -0.09 -0.06
C THR A 16 9.95 0.74 -1.15
N GLY A 17 8.76 1.23 -0.87
CA GLY A 17 8.00 2.00 -1.84
C GLY A 17 7.27 1.18 -2.89
N LYS A 18 7.28 -0.16 -2.78
CA LYS A 18 6.69 -1.04 -3.79
C LYS A 18 5.34 -1.64 -3.38
N ALA A 19 4.89 -1.40 -2.15
CA ALA A 19 3.54 -1.82 -1.76
C ALA A 19 2.52 -1.12 -2.66
N GLY A 20 1.49 -1.84 -3.05
CA GLY A 20 0.47 -1.31 -3.96
C GLY A 20 0.84 -1.41 -5.43
N THR A 21 1.96 -2.05 -5.77
CA THR A 21 2.41 -2.21 -7.16
C THR A 21 2.58 -3.69 -7.49
N LYS A 22 2.72 -3.98 -8.78
CA LYS A 22 3.05 -5.32 -9.27
C LYS A 22 4.50 -5.36 -9.77
N THR A 23 5.39 -4.59 -9.13
CA THR A 23 6.82 -4.55 -9.49
C THR A 23 7.41 -5.97 -9.49
N PRO A 24 8.09 -6.37 -10.56
CA PRO A 24 8.74 -7.67 -10.59
C PRO A 24 9.77 -7.79 -9.46
N VAL A 25 9.78 -8.95 -8.80
CA VAL A 25 10.66 -9.21 -7.65
C VAL A 25 11.71 -10.24 -8.06
N GLU A 26 12.99 -9.89 -7.91
CA GLU A 26 14.11 -10.78 -8.16
C GLU A 26 14.40 -11.61 -6.92
N VAL A 27 14.55 -12.91 -7.08
CA VAL A 27 14.84 -13.83 -5.99
C VAL A 27 16.00 -14.72 -6.40
N SER A 28 16.95 -14.94 -5.49
CA SER A 28 18.02 -15.92 -5.67
C SER A 28 17.60 -17.22 -5.01
N ALA A 29 17.68 -18.32 -5.74
CA ALA A 29 17.26 -19.62 -5.25
C ALA A 29 18.03 -20.74 -5.95
N GLU A 30 17.82 -21.98 -5.52
CA GLU A 30 18.46 -23.13 -6.16
C GLU A 30 18.03 -23.19 -7.64
N PRO A 31 19.00 -23.33 -8.56
CA PRO A 31 18.66 -23.44 -10.00
C PRO A 31 17.64 -24.55 -10.24
N GLY A 32 16.64 -24.25 -11.08
CA GLY A 32 15.59 -25.21 -11.44
C GLY A 32 14.46 -25.34 -10.43
N SER A 33 14.57 -24.70 -9.27
CA SER A 33 13.48 -24.76 -8.28
C SER A 33 12.35 -23.81 -8.68
N THR A 34 11.14 -24.11 -8.21
CA THR A 34 9.99 -23.21 -8.36
C THR A 34 9.95 -22.32 -7.14
N VAL A 35 9.96 -21.01 -7.36
CA VAL A 35 10.01 -20.02 -6.28
C VAL A 35 8.66 -19.33 -6.17
N ALA A 36 8.05 -19.42 -5.00
CA ALA A 36 6.76 -18.76 -4.72
C ALA A 36 6.98 -17.61 -3.76
N LEU A 37 6.23 -16.53 -3.98
CA LEU A 37 6.29 -15.31 -3.20
C LEU A 37 5.02 -15.20 -2.36
N TYR A 38 5.16 -14.84 -1.08
CA TYR A 38 4.05 -14.80 -0.12
C TYR A 38 3.98 -13.45 0.57
N ASP A 39 2.77 -12.99 0.87
CA ASP A 39 2.58 -11.77 1.65
C ASP A 39 2.69 -12.08 3.15
N LYS A 40 2.47 -11.05 3.98
CA LYS A 40 2.61 -11.18 5.44
C LYS A 40 1.62 -12.17 6.06
N ASP A 41 0.50 -12.44 5.38
CA ASP A 41 -0.54 -13.35 5.86
C ASP A 41 -0.38 -14.76 5.31
N GLY A 42 0.68 -15.01 4.54
CA GLY A 42 0.94 -16.32 3.96
C GLY A 42 0.21 -16.58 2.65
N ASN A 43 -0.39 -15.57 2.04
CA ASN A 43 -1.04 -15.71 0.75
C ASN A 43 0.01 -15.66 -0.36
N LYS A 44 -0.08 -16.60 -1.31
CA LYS A 44 0.82 -16.64 -2.45
C LYS A 44 0.46 -15.52 -3.41
N ILE A 45 1.43 -14.67 -3.73
CA ILE A 45 1.21 -13.52 -4.62
C ILE A 45 1.97 -13.62 -5.94
N GLY A 46 2.73 -14.68 -6.16
CA GLY A 46 3.41 -14.88 -7.42
C GLY A 46 4.32 -16.10 -7.39
N GLU A 47 4.80 -16.50 -8.56
CA GLU A 47 5.60 -17.71 -8.69
C GLU A 47 6.42 -17.67 -9.98
N ALA A 48 7.62 -18.21 -9.96
CA ALA A 48 8.46 -18.35 -11.16
C ALA A 48 9.51 -19.44 -10.91
N THR A 49 10.16 -19.88 -11.97
CA THR A 49 11.21 -20.91 -11.88
C THR A 49 12.58 -20.23 -11.92
N ALA A 50 13.47 -20.63 -11.01
CA ALA A 50 14.85 -20.13 -11.00
C ALA A 50 15.60 -20.70 -12.20
N ASP A 51 16.33 -19.83 -12.89
CA ASP A 51 17.12 -20.24 -14.08
C ASP A 51 18.39 -20.98 -13.63
N GLU A 52 19.24 -21.31 -14.60
CA GLU A 52 20.47 -22.05 -14.34
C GLU A 52 21.47 -21.24 -13.50
N ASN A 53 21.29 -19.93 -13.41
CA ASN A 53 22.12 -19.06 -12.56
C ASN A 53 21.50 -18.89 -11.18
N GLY A 54 20.36 -19.52 -10.90
CA GLY A 54 19.70 -19.41 -9.60
C GLY A 54 18.90 -18.14 -9.44
N LYS A 55 18.43 -17.55 -10.54
CA LYS A 55 17.65 -16.31 -10.51
C LYS A 55 16.25 -16.55 -10.99
N ALA A 56 15.27 -16.05 -10.21
CA ALA A 56 13.87 -16.07 -10.58
C ALA A 56 13.35 -14.64 -10.54
N THR A 57 12.63 -14.25 -11.61
CA THR A 57 11.96 -12.95 -11.65
C THR A 57 10.46 -13.20 -11.52
N ILE A 58 9.88 -12.77 -10.42
CA ILE A 58 8.49 -13.06 -10.11
C ILE A 58 7.67 -11.79 -10.29
N THR A 59 6.71 -11.83 -11.24
CA THR A 59 5.75 -10.72 -11.39
C THR A 59 4.54 -11.05 -10.54
N PRO A 60 4.25 -10.25 -9.50
CA PRO A 60 3.09 -10.52 -8.66
C PRO A 60 1.79 -10.51 -9.46
N THR A 61 0.87 -11.40 -9.10
CA THR A 61 -0.45 -11.49 -9.76
C THR A 61 -1.44 -10.49 -9.14
N VAL A 62 -1.12 -9.97 -7.97
CA VAL A 62 -1.89 -8.94 -7.27
C VAL A 62 -0.92 -7.85 -6.83
N ASP A 63 -1.45 -6.70 -6.43
CA ASP A 63 -0.60 -5.65 -5.87
C ASP A 63 0.06 -6.16 -4.60
N ILE A 64 1.34 -5.84 -4.43
CA ILE A 64 2.10 -6.26 -3.24
C ILE A 64 1.50 -5.57 -2.01
N PRO A 65 1.00 -6.33 -1.02
CA PRO A 65 0.48 -5.69 0.20
C PRO A 65 1.62 -5.11 1.05
N GLU A 66 1.31 -4.11 1.85
CA GLU A 66 2.27 -3.63 2.85
C GLU A 66 2.63 -4.75 3.82
N GLY A 67 3.88 -4.75 4.26
CA GLY A 67 4.37 -5.69 5.25
C GLY A 67 5.43 -6.62 4.70
N ASN A 68 5.77 -7.64 5.47
CA ASN A 68 6.84 -8.58 5.12
C ASN A 68 6.42 -9.49 3.97
N VAL A 69 7.33 -9.61 2.98
CA VAL A 69 7.18 -10.53 1.85
C VAL A 69 8.27 -11.58 1.98
N THR A 70 7.90 -12.84 1.80
CA THR A 70 8.85 -13.95 1.89
C THR A 70 8.77 -14.81 0.64
N ALA A 71 9.79 -15.62 0.41
CA ALA A 71 9.85 -16.54 -0.72
C ALA A 71 10.20 -17.94 -0.22
N LYS A 72 9.69 -18.96 -0.91
CA LYS A 72 10.05 -20.37 -0.68
C LYS A 72 10.38 -21.01 -2.01
N ALA A 73 11.35 -21.92 -2.00
CA ALA A 73 11.74 -22.65 -3.19
C ALA A 73 11.35 -24.13 -3.04
N THR A 74 10.82 -24.71 -4.10
CA THR A 74 10.47 -26.14 -4.16
C THR A 74 11.25 -26.77 -5.29
N ASP A 75 11.99 -27.83 -5.02
CA ASP A 75 12.76 -28.51 -6.06
C ASP A 75 11.85 -29.43 -6.90
N PRO A 76 12.37 -29.96 -8.04
CA PRO A 76 11.54 -30.84 -8.88
C PRO A 76 11.06 -32.12 -8.18
N ALA A 77 11.72 -32.52 -7.09
CA ALA A 77 11.31 -33.70 -6.34
C ALA A 77 10.21 -33.38 -5.32
N GLY A 78 9.83 -32.11 -5.15
CA GLY A 78 8.76 -31.70 -4.25
C GLY A 78 9.22 -31.26 -2.86
N ASN A 79 10.54 -31.18 -2.63
CA ASN A 79 11.05 -30.71 -1.34
C ASN A 79 11.00 -29.19 -1.29
N THR A 80 10.48 -28.63 -0.19
CA THR A 80 10.31 -27.19 -0.03
C THR A 80 11.27 -26.62 1.00
N SER A 81 11.88 -25.49 0.69
CA SER A 81 12.81 -24.79 1.59
C SER A 81 12.08 -24.10 2.75
N ASP A 82 12.85 -23.66 3.72
CA ASP A 82 12.38 -22.68 4.69
C ASP A 82 12.11 -21.35 3.98
N ALA A 83 11.31 -20.50 4.61
CA ALA A 83 11.03 -19.18 4.06
C ALA A 83 12.30 -18.31 4.07
N SER A 84 12.41 -17.43 3.07
CA SER A 84 13.47 -16.43 3.01
C SER A 84 13.39 -15.48 4.21
N ASP A 85 14.46 -14.72 4.44
CA ASP A 85 14.37 -13.57 5.32
C ASP A 85 13.34 -12.61 4.72
N PRO A 86 12.56 -11.91 5.56
CA PRO A 86 11.51 -11.04 5.04
C PRO A 86 12.08 -9.81 4.33
N ALA A 87 11.42 -9.42 3.22
CA ALA A 87 11.64 -8.15 2.56
C ALA A 87 10.42 -7.29 2.83
N LYS A 88 10.60 -6.16 3.47
CA LYS A 88 9.46 -5.33 3.88
C LYS A 88 8.99 -4.44 2.73
N ALA A 89 7.74 -4.61 2.31
CA ALA A 89 7.12 -3.74 1.31
C ALA A 89 6.44 -2.58 2.03
N THR A 90 6.74 -1.37 1.58
CA THR A 90 6.16 -0.17 2.16
C THR A 90 5.51 0.68 1.08
N ASP A 91 4.50 1.47 1.46
CA ASP A 91 3.90 2.48 0.61
C ASP A 91 4.46 3.82 1.04
N THR A 92 5.20 4.47 0.14
CA THR A 92 5.79 5.78 0.39
C THR A 92 5.17 6.86 -0.51
N THR A 93 4.10 6.50 -1.25
CA THR A 93 3.44 7.41 -2.18
C THR A 93 2.33 8.18 -1.47
N ALA A 94 2.43 9.50 -1.44
CA ALA A 94 1.38 10.32 -0.85
C ALA A 94 0.13 10.30 -1.72
N PRO A 95 -1.07 10.43 -1.12
CA PRO A 95 -2.30 10.58 -1.90
C PRO A 95 -2.27 11.84 -2.76
N ALA A 96 -3.05 11.85 -3.82
CA ALA A 96 -3.23 13.05 -4.62
C ALA A 96 -3.92 14.12 -3.77
N LYS A 97 -3.67 15.38 -4.11
CA LYS A 97 -4.28 16.54 -3.44
C LYS A 97 -5.80 16.43 -3.53
N PRO A 98 -6.52 16.49 -2.38
CA PRO A 98 -7.98 16.38 -2.42
C PRO A 98 -8.64 17.67 -2.93
N VAL A 99 -9.92 17.57 -3.24
CA VAL A 99 -10.70 18.69 -3.77
C VAL A 99 -11.94 18.90 -2.88
N VAL A 100 -12.15 20.14 -2.44
CA VAL A 100 -13.38 20.51 -1.72
C VAL A 100 -14.46 20.73 -2.77
N ASP A 101 -15.49 19.87 -2.76
CA ASP A 101 -16.56 19.92 -3.77
C ASP A 101 -17.71 20.85 -3.38
N THR A 102 -17.92 21.06 -2.08
CA THR A 102 -19.01 21.90 -1.59
C THR A 102 -18.67 23.37 -1.75
N ASP A 103 -19.62 24.14 -2.29
CA ASP A 103 -19.50 25.59 -2.33
C ASP A 103 -19.79 26.13 -0.93
N LEU A 104 -18.80 26.77 -0.32
CA LEU A 104 -18.88 27.26 1.06
C LEU A 104 -19.37 28.70 1.15
N THR A 105 -19.78 29.30 0.04
CA THR A 105 -20.36 30.65 0.03
C THR A 105 -21.58 30.68 0.96
N GLY A 106 -21.57 31.57 1.93
CA GLY A 106 -22.66 31.69 2.88
C GLY A 106 -22.69 30.65 3.99
N LYS A 107 -21.64 29.84 4.10
CA LYS A 107 -21.59 28.75 5.09
C LYS A 107 -20.73 29.07 6.31
N ALA A 108 -20.05 30.20 6.34
CA ALA A 108 -19.33 30.62 7.55
C ALA A 108 -20.33 30.75 8.71
N GLY A 109 -19.92 30.35 9.87
CA GLY A 109 -20.78 30.35 11.07
C GLY A 109 -21.71 29.16 11.17
N THR A 110 -21.58 28.17 10.29
CA THR A 110 -22.41 26.96 10.31
C THR A 110 -21.54 25.71 10.41
N LYS A 111 -22.17 24.59 10.70
CA LYS A 111 -21.54 23.26 10.69
C LYS A 111 -22.01 22.45 9.48
N THR A 112 -22.26 23.13 8.36
CA THR A 112 -22.69 22.47 7.13
C THR A 112 -21.73 21.36 6.73
N PRO A 113 -22.19 20.13 6.45
CA PRO A 113 -21.30 19.07 5.99
C PRO A 113 -20.60 19.46 4.69
N VAL A 114 -19.31 19.14 4.61
CA VAL A 114 -18.45 19.47 3.47
C VAL A 114 -18.11 18.20 2.73
N GLU A 115 -18.43 18.16 1.43
CA GLU A 115 -18.07 17.05 0.55
C GLU A 115 -16.69 17.27 -0.02
N VAL A 116 -15.85 16.21 0.03
CA VAL A 116 -14.46 16.25 -0.47
C VAL A 116 -14.22 15.03 -1.34
N SER A 117 -13.54 15.25 -2.47
CA SER A 117 -13.05 14.15 -3.32
C SER A 117 -11.60 13.88 -2.95
N ALA A 118 -11.28 12.63 -2.66
CA ALA A 118 -9.93 12.23 -2.23
C ALA A 118 -9.67 10.78 -2.61
N GLU A 119 -8.44 10.32 -2.41
CA GLU A 119 -8.09 8.93 -2.67
C GLU A 119 -8.98 8.01 -1.81
N PRO A 120 -9.59 6.98 -2.41
CA PRO A 120 -10.41 6.03 -1.63
C PRO A 120 -9.64 5.45 -0.45
N GLY A 121 -10.29 5.37 0.71
CA GLY A 121 -9.68 4.83 1.92
C GLY A 121 -8.79 5.79 2.70
N SER A 122 -8.52 6.99 2.17
CA SER A 122 -7.71 7.96 2.91
C SER A 122 -8.55 8.66 3.97
N THR A 123 -7.86 9.15 5.02
CA THR A 123 -8.48 10.00 6.04
C THR A 123 -8.31 11.44 5.60
N VAL A 124 -9.41 12.18 5.52
CA VAL A 124 -9.44 13.55 5.02
C VAL A 124 -9.69 14.50 6.18
N ALA A 125 -8.79 15.46 6.38
CA ALA A 125 -8.93 16.46 7.43
C ALA A 125 -9.20 17.83 6.81
N LEU A 126 -10.09 18.59 7.45
CA LEU A 126 -10.53 19.91 7.03
C LEU A 126 -9.89 20.96 7.94
N TYR A 127 -9.30 22.02 7.35
CA TYR A 127 -8.59 23.05 8.09
C TYR A 127 -9.12 24.44 7.77
N ASP A 128 -9.14 25.34 8.77
CA ASP A 128 -9.50 26.74 8.55
C ASP A 128 -8.30 27.53 8.02
N LYS A 129 -8.48 28.83 7.83
CA LYS A 129 -7.44 29.70 7.29
C LYS A 129 -6.17 29.76 8.14
N ASP A 130 -6.30 29.48 9.44
CA ASP A 130 -5.20 29.55 10.40
C ASP A 130 -4.52 28.19 10.60
N GLY A 131 -4.96 27.17 9.87
CA GLY A 131 -4.41 25.83 9.97
C GLY A 131 -4.99 24.99 11.08
N ASN A 132 -6.07 25.43 11.72
CA ASN A 132 -6.73 24.64 12.77
C ASN A 132 -7.62 23.57 12.11
N LYS A 133 -7.53 22.35 12.59
CA LYS A 133 -8.36 21.24 12.10
C LYS A 133 -9.79 21.44 12.61
N ILE A 134 -10.74 21.49 11.70
CA ILE A 134 -12.15 21.72 12.05
C ILE A 134 -13.04 20.51 11.73
N GLY A 135 -12.48 19.44 11.20
CA GLY A 135 -13.24 18.23 10.94
C GLY A 135 -12.41 17.18 10.24
N GLU A 136 -12.97 15.98 10.16
CA GLU A 136 -12.27 14.83 9.60
C GLU A 136 -13.29 13.79 9.14
N GLY A 137 -12.96 13.06 8.08
CA GLY A 137 -13.77 11.97 7.57
C GLY A 137 -12.92 11.01 6.76
N THR A 138 -13.49 9.86 6.38
CA THR A 138 -12.78 8.86 5.57
C THR A 138 -13.41 8.81 4.18
N ALA A 139 -12.58 8.82 3.14
CA ALA A 139 -13.06 8.71 1.77
C ALA A 139 -13.55 7.28 1.52
N ASP A 140 -14.71 7.14 0.92
CA ASP A 140 -15.30 5.83 0.62
C ASP A 140 -14.67 5.22 -0.62
N THR A 141 -15.20 4.09 -1.09
CA THR A 141 -14.67 3.39 -2.26
C THR A 141 -14.79 4.19 -3.55
N ASN A 142 -15.63 5.21 -3.56
CA ASN A 142 -15.81 6.12 -4.71
C ASN A 142 -14.93 7.37 -4.59
N GLY A 143 -14.13 7.47 -3.51
CA GLY A 143 -13.28 8.63 -3.30
C GLY A 143 -14.02 9.83 -2.73
N LYS A 144 -15.14 9.62 -2.03
CA LYS A 144 -15.94 10.71 -1.45
C LYS A 144 -15.92 10.65 0.06
N ALA A 145 -15.64 11.80 0.69
CA ALA A 145 -15.72 11.97 2.13
C ALA A 145 -16.68 13.09 2.45
N THR A 146 -17.57 12.86 3.41
CA THR A 146 -18.48 13.90 3.90
C THR A 146 -18.01 14.27 5.30
N ILE A 147 -17.57 15.51 5.48
CA ILE A 147 -16.98 15.95 6.74
C ILE A 147 -17.93 16.92 7.43
N THR A 148 -18.41 16.56 8.62
CA THR A 148 -19.20 17.46 9.42
C THR A 148 -18.26 18.20 10.36
N PRO A 149 -18.14 19.54 10.21
CA PRO A 149 -17.24 20.30 11.08
C PRO A 149 -17.62 20.14 12.55
N THR A 150 -16.63 20.09 13.40
CA THR A 150 -16.84 19.98 14.86
C THR A 150 -17.05 21.35 15.51
N VAL A 151 -16.71 22.40 14.77
CA VAL A 151 -16.94 23.79 15.19
C VAL A 151 -17.59 24.52 14.01
N ASP A 152 -18.15 25.71 14.24
CA ASP A 152 -18.68 26.51 13.15
C ASP A 152 -17.56 26.87 12.19
N ILE A 153 -17.81 26.79 10.89
CA ILE A 153 -16.81 27.11 9.87
C ILE A 153 -16.45 28.59 9.97
N PRO A 154 -15.16 28.93 10.25
CA PRO A 154 -14.77 30.34 10.27
C PRO A 154 -14.78 30.94 8.88
N GLU A 155 -14.91 32.27 8.80
CA GLU A 155 -14.71 32.97 7.53
C GLU A 155 -13.30 32.76 7.02
N GLY A 156 -13.13 32.72 5.71
CA GLY A 156 -11.84 32.60 5.07
C GLY A 156 -11.64 31.28 4.35
N ASN A 157 -10.44 31.05 3.89
CA ASN A 157 -10.12 29.85 3.11
C ASN A 157 -10.16 28.59 3.96
N VAL A 158 -10.77 27.55 3.42
CA VAL A 158 -10.82 26.22 4.03
C VAL A 158 -10.06 25.29 3.10
N THR A 159 -9.17 24.48 3.67
CA THR A 159 -8.35 23.53 2.91
C THR A 159 -8.50 22.13 3.47
N VAL A 160 -8.10 21.15 2.68
CA VAL A 160 -8.17 19.73 3.07
C VAL A 160 -6.85 19.04 2.76
N LYS A 161 -6.53 18.00 3.56
CA LYS A 161 -5.40 17.10 3.29
C LYS A 161 -5.88 15.67 3.47
N ALA A 162 -5.32 14.78 2.65
CA ALA A 162 -5.63 13.35 2.73
C ALA A 162 -4.41 12.59 3.24
N THR A 163 -4.64 11.63 4.14
CA THR A 163 -3.57 10.76 4.66
C THR A 163 -3.97 9.33 4.35
N ASP A 164 -3.08 8.58 3.70
CA ASP A 164 -3.37 7.18 3.38
C ASP A 164 -3.15 6.29 4.60
N PRO A 165 -3.58 5.00 4.54
CA PRO A 165 -3.39 4.10 5.68
C PRO A 165 -1.92 3.90 6.09
N ALA A 166 -0.97 4.12 5.18
CA ALA A 166 0.45 4.01 5.48
C ALA A 166 1.02 5.24 6.18
N GLY A 167 0.23 6.32 6.29
CA GLY A 167 0.65 7.55 6.95
C GLY A 167 1.21 8.63 6.03
N ASN A 168 1.15 8.43 4.71
CA ASN A 168 1.59 9.45 3.76
C ASN A 168 0.50 10.51 3.61
N THR A 169 0.88 11.78 3.68
CA THR A 169 -0.06 12.90 3.62
C THR A 169 0.10 13.68 2.33
N SER A 170 -1.03 14.05 1.74
CA SER A 170 -1.06 14.87 0.52
C SER A 170 -0.66 16.32 0.80
N ASP A 171 -0.47 17.09 -0.29
CA ASP A 171 -0.35 18.54 -0.19
C ASP A 171 -1.66 19.16 0.24
#